data_225fd37debaed80621f9e508ff40bf1c
#
_entry.id   225fd37debaed80621f9e508ff40bf1c
#
_cell.length_a   1.000
_cell.length_b   1.000
_cell.length_c   1.000
_cell.angle_alpha   90.00
_cell.angle_beta   90.00
_cell.angle_gamma   90.00
#
_symmetry.space_group_name_H-M   'P 1'
#
loop_
_entity.id
_entity.type
_entity.pdbx_description
1 polymer ?
#
loop_
_entity_poly.entity_id
_entity_poly.type
_entity_poly.pdbx_seq_one_letter_code
_entity_poly.pdbx_strand_id
1 'polypeptide(L)'
;MGDAKNDDLRVGFDSRLKLKFCGSKVTTDAGLLAYRELDEALGLTEMGTELFTDSRQGSNKQHLLVPLLRQSIYSRLAGYEDVNDAERLAVDPAMRHVVGGRAAEADHEAASMSVVGRFETEMLSGRHNLTALMNLSGQWIDKVHRHQPLRELILDLDSSVSETYGQQEGTAYNGHFKCLCYHPQFLFNQFGDLEYAMLRRGNKASAKYWRRVLLSVIQRYRHLDIPKFFRGDAAYANPALYRLLEKEGYGFAIRIKSNAVLEREIEHLTRPVGRPSHKPKVFYHSFQYQAKSWQRARRVVAKVEWHAGELFPRVGFIVTNLTKQSRNVVKFYNGRGTAEQWIKEGKNAVKWTKLSCQTFKDNQTRLQLFVLAYNLGNFLRRLALPKPVQHWSLTTLREKLVKIGAEVTRHSKYVAFQLAEVAVPRRLFAAILDRIARLAIPPPVVE
;
A
#
# COMPACT_ATOMS: atom_id res chain seq x y z
N MET A 1 -6.33 55.04 22.43
CA MET A 1 -6.06 53.73 21.76
C MET A 1 -7.37 53.29 21.16
N GLY A 2 -7.51 53.41 19.84
CA GLY A 2 -8.79 53.20 19.15
C GLY A 2 -9.12 51.72 19.08
N ASP A 3 -10.34 51.37 19.45
CA ASP A 3 -10.97 50.07 19.22
C ASP A 3 -10.93 49.78 17.71
N ALA A 4 -10.12 48.80 17.33
CA ALA A 4 -10.21 48.21 15.99
C ALA A 4 -11.61 47.62 15.92
N LYS A 5 -12.53 48.23 15.12
CA LYS A 5 -13.81 47.65 14.79
C LYS A 5 -13.62 46.28 14.23
N ASN A 6 -13.89 45.26 15.06
CA ASN A 6 -13.94 43.87 14.67
C ASN A 6 -15.21 43.70 13.85
N ASP A 7 -15.15 44.04 12.55
CA ASP A 7 -16.26 43.88 11.63
C ASP A 7 -16.47 42.39 11.39
N ASP A 8 -17.38 41.78 12.16
CA ASP A 8 -17.80 40.40 11.98
C ASP A 8 -18.32 40.23 10.54
N LEU A 9 -17.69 39.38 9.74
CA LEU A 9 -18.16 39.03 8.42
C LEU A 9 -19.50 38.28 8.53
N ARG A 10 -20.43 38.54 7.66
CA ARG A 10 -21.73 37.85 7.63
C ARG A 10 -21.98 37.22 6.27
N VAL A 11 -22.75 36.15 6.27
CA VAL A 11 -23.20 35.45 5.04
C VAL A 11 -24.63 35.82 4.75
N GLY A 12 -24.96 35.95 3.46
CA GLY A 12 -26.28 36.44 3.04
C GLY A 12 -27.40 35.41 3.15
N PHE A 13 -27.11 34.11 3.17
CA PHE A 13 -28.11 33.05 3.24
C PHE A 13 -28.68 32.81 4.66
N ASP A 14 -27.97 33.22 5.70
CA ASP A 14 -28.43 33.20 7.09
C ASP A 14 -27.76 34.34 7.86
N SER A 15 -28.56 35.36 8.17
CA SER A 15 -28.10 36.60 8.85
C SER A 15 -27.68 36.39 10.29
N ARG A 16 -28.01 35.23 10.90
CA ARG A 16 -27.56 34.84 12.27
C ARG A 16 -26.11 34.41 12.33
N LEU A 17 -25.55 34.02 11.18
CA LEU A 17 -24.17 33.52 11.11
C LEU A 17 -23.19 34.72 11.08
N LYS A 18 -22.18 34.62 11.93
CA LYS A 18 -21.05 35.55 11.98
C LYS A 18 -19.77 34.79 11.75
N LEU A 19 -18.90 35.30 10.90
CA LEU A 19 -17.57 34.76 10.66
C LEU A 19 -16.53 35.63 11.36
N LYS A 20 -15.66 35.01 12.15
CA LYS A 20 -14.61 35.68 12.91
C LYS A 20 -13.26 35.03 12.65
N PHE A 21 -12.25 35.85 12.48
CA PHE A 21 -10.85 35.42 12.40
C PHE A 21 -10.16 35.74 13.73
N CYS A 22 -10.06 34.74 14.61
CA CYS A 22 -9.55 34.93 15.98
C CYS A 22 -8.05 34.59 16.12
N GLY A 23 -7.33 34.36 15.02
CA GLY A 23 -5.92 33.99 15.07
C GLY A 23 -5.63 32.60 15.68
N SER A 24 -6.66 31.77 15.88
CA SER A 24 -6.50 30.40 16.37
C SER A 24 -5.64 29.56 15.43
N LYS A 25 -4.70 28.81 15.99
CA LYS A 25 -3.95 27.79 15.24
C LYS A 25 -4.78 26.51 15.20
N VAL A 26 -5.20 26.14 14.00
CA VAL A 26 -6.01 24.94 13.79
C VAL A 26 -5.33 24.01 12.78
N THR A 27 -5.61 22.72 12.89
CA THR A 27 -5.24 21.69 11.90
C THR A 27 -6.43 20.83 11.57
N THR A 28 -6.43 20.22 10.39
CA THR A 28 -7.39 19.18 9.99
C THR A 28 -6.82 17.78 10.10
N ASP A 29 -5.55 17.63 10.41
CA ASP A 29 -4.78 16.39 10.29
C ASP A 29 -4.19 15.91 11.63
N ALA A 30 -4.82 16.29 12.75
CA ALA A 30 -4.32 15.95 14.10
C ALA A 30 -4.18 14.43 14.34
N GLY A 31 -4.93 13.60 13.62
CA GLY A 31 -4.81 12.17 13.70
C GLY A 31 -3.47 11.60 13.21
N LEU A 32 -2.69 12.36 12.43
CA LEU A 32 -1.32 12.00 12.06
C LEU A 32 -0.41 11.77 13.28
N LEU A 33 -0.72 12.37 14.43
CA LEU A 33 0.01 12.17 15.68
C LEU A 33 0.02 10.70 16.11
N ALA A 34 -1.09 9.97 15.95
CA ALA A 34 -1.13 8.53 16.25
C ALA A 34 -0.26 7.70 15.29
N TYR A 35 -0.18 8.10 14.03
CA TYR A 35 0.72 7.44 13.07
C TYR A 35 2.19 7.77 13.34
N ARG A 36 2.45 8.98 13.83
CA ARG A 36 3.80 9.35 14.26
C ARG A 36 4.24 8.54 15.48
N GLU A 37 3.34 8.30 16.42
CA GLU A 37 3.58 7.44 17.58
C GLU A 37 3.87 6.00 17.15
N LEU A 38 3.13 5.47 16.16
CA LEU A 38 3.40 4.14 15.58
C LEU A 38 4.76 4.08 14.88
N ASP A 39 5.10 5.10 14.11
CA ASP A 39 6.40 5.22 13.44
C ASP A 39 7.54 5.20 14.45
N GLU A 40 7.41 5.95 15.55
CA GLU A 40 8.39 6.00 16.64
C GLU A 40 8.54 4.64 17.33
N ALA A 41 7.41 4.03 17.71
CA ALA A 41 7.39 2.74 18.39
C ALA A 41 8.07 1.62 17.58
N LEU A 42 7.98 1.68 16.25
CA LEU A 42 8.58 0.70 15.34
C LEU A 42 9.94 1.15 14.77
N GLY A 43 10.34 2.40 14.97
CA GLY A 43 11.57 2.97 14.42
C GLY A 43 11.63 2.95 12.89
N LEU A 44 10.50 3.25 12.21
CA LEU A 44 10.39 3.04 10.77
C LEU A 44 11.15 4.11 9.97
N THR A 45 10.82 5.39 10.15
CA THR A 45 11.44 6.48 9.38
C THR A 45 12.89 6.73 9.80
N GLU A 46 13.26 6.42 11.05
CA GLU A 46 14.65 6.54 11.53
C GLU A 46 15.63 5.63 10.76
N MET A 47 15.15 4.51 10.22
CA MET A 47 15.95 3.65 9.33
C MET A 47 16.52 4.43 8.13
N GLY A 48 15.87 5.51 7.71
CA GLY A 48 16.35 6.38 6.65
C GLY A 48 17.72 7.00 6.95
N THR A 49 18.05 7.20 8.22
CA THR A 49 19.35 7.77 8.62
C THR A 49 20.52 6.85 8.22
N GLU A 50 20.34 5.55 8.34
CA GLU A 50 21.37 4.55 8.03
C GLU A 50 21.39 4.19 6.54
N LEU A 51 20.24 4.26 5.88
CA LEU A 51 20.04 3.74 4.53
C LEU A 51 20.29 4.78 3.42
N PHE A 52 20.03 6.06 3.71
CA PHE A 52 20.14 7.11 2.70
C PHE A 52 21.39 7.95 2.88
N THR A 53 22.05 8.24 1.78
CA THR A 53 23.18 9.18 1.74
C THR A 53 22.64 10.56 1.49
N ASP A 54 22.95 11.51 2.40
CA ASP A 54 22.66 12.94 2.23
C ASP A 54 23.78 13.62 1.43
N SER A 55 23.57 13.77 0.14
CA SER A 55 24.53 14.39 -0.77
C SER A 55 24.59 15.94 -0.69
N ARG A 56 23.73 16.56 0.12
CA ARG A 56 23.71 18.01 0.26
C ARG A 56 24.97 18.50 0.97
N GLN A 57 25.63 19.49 0.37
CA GLN A 57 26.81 20.14 0.94
C GLN A 57 26.39 21.31 1.84
N GLY A 58 27.19 21.62 2.84
CA GLY A 58 26.99 22.75 3.77
C GLY A 58 26.63 22.31 5.18
N SER A 59 27.10 23.13 6.15
CA SER A 59 26.90 22.89 7.59
C SER A 59 25.51 23.33 8.10
N ASN A 60 24.85 24.27 7.43
CA ASN A 60 23.58 24.85 7.85
C ASN A 60 22.39 24.19 7.13
N LYS A 61 22.16 22.90 7.39
CA LYS A 61 21.00 22.18 6.86
C LYS A 61 19.78 22.46 7.74
N GLN A 62 18.86 23.31 7.27
CA GLN A 62 17.63 23.63 8.01
C GLN A 62 16.73 22.42 8.22
N HIS A 63 16.63 21.53 7.22
CA HIS A 63 15.80 20.34 7.26
C HIS A 63 16.68 19.09 7.13
N LEU A 64 16.69 18.25 8.16
CA LEU A 64 17.40 16.97 8.15
C LEU A 64 16.68 15.93 7.30
N LEU A 65 17.36 14.80 7.01
CA LEU A 65 16.87 13.76 6.13
C LEU A 65 15.58 13.12 6.64
N VAL A 66 15.53 12.70 7.91
CA VAL A 66 14.35 12.02 8.50
C VAL A 66 13.13 12.94 8.53
N PRO A 67 13.19 14.20 8.97
CA PRO A 67 12.11 15.17 8.81
C PRO A 67 11.58 15.29 7.38
N LEU A 68 12.43 15.34 6.36
CA LEU A 68 12.00 15.40 4.96
C LEU A 68 11.30 14.10 4.51
N LEU A 69 11.83 12.95 4.92
CA LEU A 69 11.22 11.65 4.65
C LEU A 69 9.83 11.56 5.31
N ARG A 70 9.72 11.98 6.57
CA ARG A 70 8.44 12.06 7.28
C ARG A 70 7.46 12.96 6.55
N GLN A 71 7.83 14.16 6.20
CA GLN A 71 6.95 15.08 5.48
C GLN A 71 6.45 14.46 4.17
N SER A 72 7.33 13.83 3.39
CA SER A 72 6.95 13.17 2.14
C SER A 72 6.00 11.98 2.34
N ILE A 73 6.14 11.20 3.41
CA ILE A 73 5.28 10.06 3.70
C ILE A 73 3.94 10.50 4.31
N TYR A 74 3.98 11.38 5.32
CA TYR A 74 2.78 11.79 6.06
C TYR A 74 1.85 12.67 5.24
N SER A 75 2.37 13.50 4.32
CA SER A 75 1.54 14.23 3.36
C SER A 75 0.70 13.27 2.51
N ARG A 76 1.32 12.21 1.98
CA ARG A 76 0.64 11.20 1.18
C ARG A 76 -0.36 10.37 1.99
N LEU A 77 -0.03 10.03 3.23
CA LEU A 77 -0.93 9.35 4.15
C LEU A 77 -2.18 10.19 4.44
N ALA A 78 -2.02 11.50 4.58
CA ALA A 78 -3.12 12.45 4.76
C ALA A 78 -3.90 12.73 3.45
N GLY A 79 -3.46 12.16 2.32
CA GLY A 79 -4.13 12.29 1.03
C GLY A 79 -3.72 13.49 0.19
N TYR A 80 -2.67 14.20 0.58
CA TYR A 80 -2.01 15.22 -0.23
C TYR A 80 -1.10 14.54 -1.25
N GLU A 81 -1.42 14.70 -2.51
CA GLU A 81 -0.81 13.91 -3.59
C GLU A 81 0.34 14.60 -4.30
N ASP A 82 0.46 15.91 -4.12
CA ASP A 82 1.44 16.73 -4.82
C ASP A 82 2.37 17.45 -3.84
N VAL A 83 3.59 17.73 -4.28
CA VAL A 83 4.56 18.54 -3.53
C VAL A 83 4.10 20.00 -3.37
N ASN A 84 3.20 20.49 -4.23
CA ASN A 84 2.61 21.83 -4.12
C ASN A 84 1.87 22.04 -2.79
N ASP A 85 1.30 20.96 -2.23
CA ASP A 85 0.65 21.01 -0.92
C ASP A 85 1.63 21.30 0.22
N ALA A 86 2.94 21.16 0.00
CA ALA A 86 3.97 21.37 1.03
C ALA A 86 3.98 22.79 1.56
N GLU A 87 3.67 23.82 0.75
CA GLU A 87 3.59 25.21 1.21
C GLU A 87 2.56 25.37 2.34
N ARG A 88 1.37 24.79 2.15
CA ARG A 88 0.30 24.79 3.16
C ARG A 88 0.66 23.92 4.36
N LEU A 89 1.26 22.76 4.11
CA LEU A 89 1.64 21.83 5.17
C LEU A 89 2.83 22.31 6.00
N ALA A 90 3.69 23.15 5.45
CA ALA A 90 4.85 23.70 6.17
C ALA A 90 4.44 24.47 7.42
N VAL A 91 3.30 25.14 7.39
CA VAL A 91 2.77 25.94 8.50
C VAL A 91 1.72 25.20 9.33
N ASP A 92 1.23 24.03 8.87
CA ASP A 92 0.22 23.24 9.58
C ASP A 92 0.77 22.71 10.92
N PRO A 93 0.09 22.95 12.06
CA PRO A 93 0.60 22.53 13.37
C PRO A 93 0.80 21.03 13.51
N ALA A 94 -0.12 20.20 12.99
CA ALA A 94 0.03 18.74 13.09
C ALA A 94 1.19 18.26 12.22
N MET A 95 1.31 18.75 10.99
CA MET A 95 2.41 18.37 10.09
C MET A 95 3.76 18.75 10.70
N ARG A 96 3.90 19.94 11.26
CA ARG A 96 5.14 20.39 11.93
C ARG A 96 5.56 19.45 13.06
N HIS A 97 4.61 19.02 13.89
CA HIS A 97 4.89 18.10 15.00
C HIS A 97 5.20 16.67 14.53
N VAL A 98 4.50 16.14 13.52
CA VAL A 98 4.82 14.79 13.00
C VAL A 98 6.14 14.73 12.23
N VAL A 99 6.51 15.81 11.56
CA VAL A 99 7.84 15.96 10.95
C VAL A 99 8.91 15.98 12.04
N GLY A 100 8.70 16.74 13.10
CA GLY A 100 9.58 16.83 14.25
C GLY A 100 10.84 17.67 14.02
N GLY A 101 11.79 17.58 14.95
CA GLY A 101 13.00 18.40 14.92
C GLY A 101 12.68 19.89 14.99
N ARG A 102 13.44 20.70 14.27
CA ARG A 102 13.26 22.18 14.27
C ARG A 102 11.86 22.62 13.80
N ALA A 103 11.20 21.85 12.94
CA ALA A 103 9.85 22.17 12.47
C ALA A 103 8.80 22.24 13.61
N ALA A 104 9.00 21.51 14.70
CA ALA A 104 8.13 21.53 15.88
C ALA A 104 8.33 22.77 16.78
N GLU A 105 9.44 23.52 16.62
CA GLU A 105 9.76 24.72 17.40
C GLU A 105 8.83 25.88 16.97
N ALA A 106 8.70 26.91 17.86
CA ALA A 106 7.71 27.97 17.67
C ALA A 106 7.83 28.71 16.34
N ASP A 107 9.02 29.12 16.01
CA ASP A 107 9.32 30.06 14.91
C ASP A 107 9.87 29.36 13.66
N HIS A 108 9.70 28.05 13.58
CA HIS A 108 10.15 27.26 12.44
C HIS A 108 8.99 26.62 11.72
N GLU A 109 9.19 26.36 10.43
CA GLU A 109 8.24 25.70 9.55
C GLU A 109 8.80 24.34 9.10
N ALA A 110 7.94 23.44 8.61
CA ALA A 110 8.36 22.28 7.87
C ALA A 110 8.90 22.71 6.48
N ALA A 111 9.37 21.75 5.68
CA ALA A 111 10.00 22.09 4.42
C ALA A 111 9.00 22.61 3.37
N SER A 112 9.41 23.64 2.63
CA SER A 112 8.64 24.21 1.51
C SER A 112 8.56 23.26 0.32
N MET A 113 7.70 23.57 -0.64
CA MET A 113 7.53 22.82 -1.90
C MET A 113 8.87 22.59 -2.62
N SER A 114 9.70 23.63 -2.74
CA SER A 114 10.98 23.54 -3.45
C SER A 114 11.98 22.62 -2.74
N VAL A 115 11.97 22.60 -1.40
CA VAL A 115 12.84 21.73 -0.59
C VAL A 115 12.39 20.28 -0.68
N VAL A 116 11.09 20.00 -0.51
CA VAL A 116 10.53 18.64 -0.66
C VAL A 116 10.73 18.14 -2.09
N GLY A 117 10.48 18.99 -3.09
CA GLY A 117 10.69 18.65 -4.50
C GLY A 117 12.11 18.18 -4.78
N ARG A 118 13.13 18.97 -4.38
CA ARG A 118 14.54 18.58 -4.53
C ARG A 118 14.91 17.33 -3.73
N PHE A 119 14.38 17.18 -2.54
CA PHE A 119 14.56 15.96 -1.75
C PHE A 119 14.09 14.72 -2.52
N GLU A 120 12.92 14.75 -3.13
CA GLU A 120 12.34 13.63 -3.87
C GLU A 120 13.05 13.38 -5.22
N THR A 121 13.38 14.45 -5.98
CA THR A 121 13.85 14.33 -7.37
C THR A 121 15.36 14.38 -7.54
N GLU A 122 16.11 14.96 -6.61
CA GLU A 122 17.56 15.02 -6.68
C GLU A 122 18.24 14.05 -5.71
N MET A 123 17.76 13.99 -4.46
CA MET A 123 18.40 13.18 -3.43
C MET A 123 17.88 11.73 -3.42
N LEU A 124 16.57 11.52 -3.27
CA LEU A 124 16.01 10.15 -3.21
C LEU A 124 16.04 9.43 -4.56
N SER A 125 15.98 10.16 -5.68
CA SER A 125 16.08 9.58 -7.02
C SER A 125 17.50 9.17 -7.42
N GLY A 126 18.52 9.54 -6.65
CA GLY A 126 19.88 9.06 -6.84
C GLY A 126 19.97 7.53 -6.76
N ARG A 127 20.81 6.90 -7.59
CA ARG A 127 20.84 5.43 -7.76
C ARG A 127 20.91 4.65 -6.44
N HIS A 128 21.77 5.08 -5.52
CA HIS A 128 21.93 4.44 -4.21
C HIS A 128 20.65 4.58 -3.37
N ASN A 129 20.20 5.82 -3.19
CA ASN A 129 19.04 6.13 -2.37
C ASN A 129 17.74 5.53 -2.95
N LEU A 130 17.57 5.53 -4.28
CA LEU A 130 16.41 4.91 -4.90
C LEU A 130 16.40 3.39 -4.69
N THR A 131 17.58 2.74 -4.74
CA THR A 131 17.67 1.30 -4.46
C THR A 131 17.33 1.01 -3.00
N ALA A 132 17.85 1.80 -2.07
CA ALA A 132 17.53 1.70 -0.65
C ALA A 132 16.03 1.93 -0.40
N LEU A 133 15.45 2.97 -1.00
CA LEU A 133 14.03 3.31 -0.90
C LEU A 133 13.12 2.18 -1.43
N MET A 134 13.49 1.53 -2.53
CA MET A 134 12.75 0.38 -3.07
C MET A 134 12.74 -0.83 -2.15
N ASN A 135 13.76 -1.00 -1.31
CA ASN A 135 13.85 -2.09 -0.34
C ASN A 135 13.28 -1.74 1.03
N LEU A 136 13.12 -0.45 1.34
CA LEU A 136 12.70 0.04 2.66
C LEU A 136 11.32 -0.48 3.06
N SER A 137 10.39 -0.61 2.12
CA SER A 137 9.07 -1.21 2.35
C SER A 137 9.18 -2.60 2.98
N GLY A 138 10.01 -3.47 2.39
CA GLY A 138 10.25 -4.80 2.93
C GLY A 138 10.90 -4.80 4.30
N GLN A 139 11.88 -3.92 4.53
CA GLN A 139 12.54 -3.78 5.84
C GLN A 139 11.56 -3.30 6.93
N TRP A 140 10.61 -2.42 6.58
CA TRP A 140 9.53 -2.03 7.50
C TRP A 140 8.64 -3.22 7.87
N ILE A 141 8.32 -4.06 6.89
CA ILE A 141 7.53 -5.28 7.11
C ILE A 141 8.28 -6.24 8.03
N ASP A 142 9.61 -6.39 7.88
CA ASP A 142 10.42 -7.22 8.76
C ASP A 142 10.37 -6.72 10.22
N LYS A 143 10.36 -5.40 10.45
CA LYS A 143 10.12 -4.81 11.78
C LYS A 143 8.75 -5.21 12.34
N VAL A 144 7.70 -5.11 11.51
CA VAL A 144 6.33 -5.50 11.91
C VAL A 144 6.26 -6.99 12.23
N HIS A 145 6.94 -7.84 11.49
CA HIS A 145 6.96 -9.29 11.74
C HIS A 145 7.65 -9.69 13.04
N ARG A 146 8.51 -8.84 13.62
CA ARG A 146 9.04 -9.06 14.99
C ARG A 146 7.95 -8.99 16.05
N HIS A 147 6.92 -8.15 15.85
CA HIS A 147 5.75 -8.03 16.75
C HIS A 147 4.65 -9.03 16.42
N GLN A 148 4.56 -9.46 15.16
CA GLN A 148 3.60 -10.46 14.68
C GLN A 148 4.31 -11.52 13.84
N PRO A 149 4.96 -12.53 14.47
CA PRO A 149 5.70 -13.55 13.76
C PRO A 149 4.85 -14.31 12.73
N LEU A 150 5.44 -14.60 11.59
CA LEU A 150 4.81 -15.33 10.51
C LEU A 150 4.67 -16.82 10.85
N ARG A 151 3.48 -17.37 10.63
CA ARG A 151 3.26 -18.83 10.63
C ARG A 151 3.34 -19.41 9.22
N GLU A 152 3.04 -18.63 8.23
CA GLU A 152 3.15 -18.92 6.81
C GLU A 152 3.32 -17.62 6.03
N LEU A 153 3.83 -17.69 4.82
CA LEU A 153 3.94 -16.57 3.89
C LEU A 153 3.14 -16.86 2.63
N ILE A 154 2.22 -15.98 2.26
CA ILE A 154 1.48 -16.05 1.00
C ILE A 154 1.75 -14.76 0.22
N LEU A 155 2.31 -14.89 -0.98
CA LEU A 155 2.64 -13.78 -1.84
C LEU A 155 1.65 -13.69 -3.02
N ASP A 156 1.08 -12.50 -3.23
CA ASP A 156 0.21 -12.16 -4.34
C ASP A 156 0.86 -11.13 -5.24
N LEU A 157 1.16 -11.50 -6.48
CA LEU A 157 1.75 -10.62 -7.47
C LEU A 157 0.68 -10.16 -8.46
N ASP A 158 0.55 -8.84 -8.61
CA ASP A 158 -0.38 -8.24 -9.55
C ASP A 158 0.17 -6.95 -10.15
N SER A 159 -0.47 -6.44 -11.18
CA SER A 159 -0.12 -5.20 -11.85
C SER A 159 -1.35 -4.31 -11.99
N SER A 160 -1.12 -3.01 -12.10
CA SER A 160 -2.21 -2.07 -12.23
C SER A 160 -1.84 -0.93 -13.17
N VAL A 161 -2.85 -0.28 -13.74
CA VAL A 161 -2.67 0.91 -14.56
C VAL A 161 -2.54 2.15 -13.69
N SER A 162 -1.59 3.05 -14.05
CA SER A 162 -1.51 4.43 -13.59
C SER A 162 -1.57 5.32 -14.82
N GLU A 163 -2.72 5.91 -15.07
CA GLU A 163 -2.92 6.82 -16.20
C GLU A 163 -2.04 8.06 -16.05
N THR A 164 -1.56 8.56 -17.19
CA THR A 164 -0.69 9.72 -17.25
C THR A 164 -1.26 10.76 -18.21
N TYR A 165 -1.09 12.00 -17.84
CA TYR A 165 -1.61 13.16 -18.59
C TYR A 165 -0.42 14.07 -18.94
N GLY A 166 0.08 13.95 -20.16
CA GLY A 166 1.22 14.72 -20.63
C GLY A 166 2.40 13.85 -21.10
N GLN A 167 3.50 14.51 -21.43
CA GLN A 167 4.71 13.88 -21.98
C GLN A 167 5.70 13.53 -20.86
N GLN A 168 5.48 12.43 -20.19
CA GLN A 168 6.36 11.94 -19.12
C GLN A 168 7.24 10.81 -19.65
N GLU A 169 8.49 10.77 -19.23
CA GLU A 169 9.42 9.71 -19.61
C GLU A 169 8.87 8.32 -19.24
N GLY A 170 8.86 7.41 -20.20
CA GLY A 170 8.42 6.02 -19.96
C GLY A 170 6.92 5.79 -20.01
N THR A 171 6.09 6.82 -20.23
CA THR A 171 4.67 6.62 -20.55
C THR A 171 4.55 5.94 -21.92
N ALA A 172 3.54 5.11 -22.07
CA ALA A 172 3.24 4.48 -23.34
C ALA A 172 1.76 4.11 -23.41
N TYR A 173 1.23 4.08 -24.61
CA TYR A 173 -0.13 3.61 -24.84
C TYR A 173 -0.23 2.11 -24.53
N ASN A 174 -1.26 1.76 -23.76
CA ASN A 174 -1.60 0.38 -23.44
C ASN A 174 -2.94 0.03 -24.07
N GLY A 175 -2.91 -0.87 -25.07
CA GLY A 175 -4.10 -1.25 -25.82
C GLY A 175 -5.16 -1.97 -25.00
N HIS A 176 -4.78 -2.63 -23.89
CA HIS A 176 -5.74 -3.27 -22.97
C HIS A 176 -6.52 -2.25 -22.15
N PHE A 177 -5.84 -1.22 -21.65
CA PHE A 177 -6.46 -0.16 -20.85
C PHE A 177 -6.94 1.04 -21.69
N LYS A 178 -6.56 1.09 -22.97
CA LYS A 178 -6.91 2.16 -23.94
C LYS A 178 -6.49 3.57 -23.48
N CYS A 179 -5.37 3.69 -22.79
CA CYS A 179 -4.85 4.96 -22.30
C CYS A 179 -3.32 5.04 -22.35
N LEU A 180 -2.78 6.27 -22.29
CA LEU A 180 -1.38 6.52 -21.98
C LEU A 180 -1.17 6.31 -20.47
N CYS A 181 -0.19 5.50 -20.10
CA CYS A 181 -0.03 5.12 -18.71
C CYS A 181 1.38 4.66 -18.36
N TYR A 182 1.63 4.51 -17.05
CA TYR A 182 2.54 3.53 -16.49
C TYR A 182 1.78 2.24 -16.13
N HIS A 183 2.52 1.14 -16.04
CA HIS A 183 1.96 -0.16 -15.65
C HIS A 183 2.76 -0.78 -14.51
N PRO A 184 2.70 -0.22 -13.29
CA PRO A 184 3.43 -0.70 -12.12
C PRO A 184 3.02 -2.13 -11.73
N GLN A 185 3.93 -2.81 -11.06
CA GLN A 185 3.75 -4.16 -10.53
C GLN A 185 3.91 -4.11 -9.00
N PHE A 186 3.02 -4.83 -8.31
CA PHE A 186 2.90 -4.84 -6.86
C PHE A 186 2.94 -6.28 -6.33
N LEU A 187 3.73 -6.51 -5.30
CA LEU A 187 3.79 -7.80 -4.60
C LEU A 187 3.34 -7.61 -3.15
N PHE A 188 2.24 -8.22 -2.80
CA PHE A 188 1.66 -8.17 -1.45
C PHE A 188 1.88 -9.47 -0.69
N ASN A 189 1.88 -9.39 0.64
CA ASN A 189 1.72 -10.56 1.49
C ASN A 189 0.24 -10.76 1.89
N GLN A 190 -0.06 -11.83 2.62
CA GLN A 190 -1.42 -12.17 3.04
C GLN A 190 -2.09 -11.15 3.97
N PHE A 191 -1.34 -10.23 4.54
CA PHE A 191 -1.86 -9.18 5.40
C PHE A 191 -2.15 -7.87 4.65
N GLY A 192 -1.88 -7.84 3.34
CA GLY A 192 -1.99 -6.65 2.52
C GLY A 192 -0.82 -5.69 2.67
N ASP A 193 0.28 -6.10 3.30
CA ASP A 193 1.49 -5.29 3.28
C ASP A 193 2.12 -5.38 1.89
N LEU A 194 2.52 -4.25 1.37
CA LEU A 194 3.13 -4.15 0.06
C LEU A 194 4.64 -4.39 0.17
N GLU A 195 5.03 -5.62 -0.13
CA GLU A 195 6.40 -6.14 -0.01
C GLU A 195 7.38 -5.46 -0.97
N TYR A 196 6.92 -5.21 -2.18
CA TYR A 196 7.73 -4.58 -3.22
C TYR A 196 6.84 -3.99 -4.32
N ALA A 197 7.23 -2.83 -4.83
CA ALA A 197 6.60 -2.20 -5.98
C ALA A 197 7.64 -1.77 -7.01
N MET A 198 7.32 -1.93 -8.29
CA MET A 198 8.18 -1.52 -9.39
C MET A 198 7.38 -0.77 -10.46
N LEU A 199 7.81 0.45 -10.76
CA LEU A 199 7.27 1.20 -11.90
C LEU A 199 7.73 0.56 -13.21
N ARG A 200 6.85 0.53 -14.20
CA ARG A 200 7.14 0.01 -15.54
C ARG A 200 6.49 0.90 -16.59
N ARG A 201 7.06 0.91 -17.79
CA ARG A 201 6.44 1.57 -18.94
C ARG A 201 5.06 0.99 -19.23
N GLY A 202 4.13 1.82 -19.70
CA GLY A 202 2.74 1.43 -19.94
C GLY A 202 2.56 0.24 -20.88
N ASN A 203 3.41 0.09 -21.90
CA ASN A 203 3.35 -0.97 -22.90
C ASN A 203 3.96 -2.32 -22.44
N LYS A 204 4.28 -2.48 -21.16
CA LYS A 204 4.82 -3.75 -20.65
C LYS A 204 3.68 -4.71 -20.29
N ALA A 205 3.78 -5.96 -20.71
CA ALA A 205 2.86 -7.02 -20.30
C ALA A 205 2.88 -7.21 -18.77
N SER A 206 1.76 -7.62 -18.18
CA SER A 206 1.58 -7.76 -16.71
C SER A 206 2.71 -8.56 -16.05
N ALA A 207 3.13 -9.68 -16.66
CA ALA A 207 4.20 -10.51 -16.12
C ALA A 207 5.63 -10.05 -16.47
N LYS A 208 5.83 -9.01 -17.28
CA LYS A 208 7.20 -8.59 -17.61
C LYS A 208 7.93 -8.13 -16.34
N TYR A 209 9.17 -8.58 -16.15
CA TYR A 209 10.04 -8.32 -14.98
C TYR A 209 9.58 -8.97 -13.66
N TRP A 210 8.62 -9.89 -13.65
CA TRP A 210 8.17 -10.61 -12.44
C TRP A 210 9.33 -11.16 -11.60
N ARG A 211 10.38 -11.66 -12.29
CA ARG A 211 11.54 -12.27 -11.62
C ARG A 211 12.28 -11.28 -10.73
N ARG A 212 12.46 -10.03 -11.19
CA ARG A 212 13.13 -8.98 -10.41
C ARG A 212 12.35 -8.65 -9.14
N VAL A 213 11.04 -8.50 -9.26
CA VAL A 213 10.15 -8.20 -8.13
C VAL A 213 10.14 -9.35 -7.13
N LEU A 214 9.92 -10.57 -7.62
CA LEU A 214 9.74 -11.73 -6.75
C LEU A 214 11.04 -12.17 -6.06
N LEU A 215 12.19 -12.15 -6.75
CA LEU A 215 13.46 -12.56 -6.17
C LEU A 215 13.88 -11.68 -5.00
N SER A 216 13.67 -10.36 -5.07
CA SER A 216 13.99 -9.44 -3.98
C SER A 216 13.28 -9.84 -2.68
N VAL A 217 12.03 -10.28 -2.79
CA VAL A 217 11.23 -10.72 -1.63
C VAL A 217 11.58 -12.15 -1.22
N ILE A 218 11.72 -13.09 -2.16
CA ILE A 218 12.12 -14.47 -1.85
C ILE A 218 13.43 -14.49 -1.06
N GLN A 219 14.43 -13.70 -1.48
CA GLN A 219 15.73 -13.63 -0.81
C GLN A 219 15.60 -13.19 0.65
N ARG A 220 14.71 -12.23 0.94
CA ARG A 220 14.47 -11.73 2.28
C ARG A 220 13.85 -12.80 3.21
N TYR A 221 12.97 -13.65 2.68
CA TYR A 221 12.28 -14.70 3.44
C TYR A 221 12.94 -16.09 3.35
N ARG A 222 14.08 -16.21 2.66
CA ARG A 222 14.71 -17.53 2.44
C ARG A 222 15.15 -18.20 3.74
N HIS A 223 15.58 -17.42 4.73
CA HIS A 223 16.07 -17.91 6.01
C HIS A 223 14.97 -18.43 6.96
N LEU A 224 13.70 -18.13 6.70
CA LEU A 224 12.59 -18.56 7.53
C LEU A 224 12.16 -19.98 7.15
N ASP A 225 12.11 -20.87 8.15
CA ASP A 225 11.58 -22.24 8.00
C ASP A 225 10.07 -22.27 8.27
N ILE A 226 9.30 -21.70 7.35
CA ILE A 226 7.83 -21.63 7.38
C ILE A 226 7.26 -22.04 6.03
N PRO A 227 6.01 -22.51 5.95
CA PRO A 227 5.32 -22.73 4.68
C PRO A 227 5.23 -21.43 3.87
N LYS A 228 5.62 -21.49 2.59
CA LYS A 228 5.63 -20.35 1.68
C LYS A 228 4.78 -20.64 0.46
N PHE A 229 3.94 -19.68 0.07
CA PHE A 229 2.98 -19.84 -1.01
C PHE A 229 3.00 -18.64 -1.95
N PHE A 230 2.60 -18.89 -3.19
CA PHE A 230 2.44 -17.87 -4.22
C PHE A 230 1.11 -18.02 -4.94
N ARG A 231 0.44 -16.89 -5.23
CA ARG A 231 -0.75 -16.83 -6.08
C ARG A 231 -0.55 -15.82 -7.19
N GLY A 232 -1.05 -16.13 -8.37
CA GLY A 232 -0.96 -15.25 -9.54
C GLY A 232 -2.09 -15.48 -10.52
N ASP A 233 -2.43 -14.46 -11.29
CA ASP A 233 -3.40 -14.56 -12.36
C ASP A 233 -2.82 -15.26 -13.60
N ALA A 234 -3.61 -15.36 -14.67
CA ALA A 234 -3.20 -16.04 -15.90
C ALA A 234 -2.06 -15.33 -16.65
N ALA A 235 -1.78 -14.07 -16.36
CA ALA A 235 -0.63 -13.38 -16.95
C ALA A 235 0.69 -13.94 -16.41
N TYR A 236 0.69 -14.47 -15.17
CA TYR A 236 1.86 -15.09 -14.55
C TYR A 236 1.98 -16.59 -14.81
N ALA A 237 1.17 -17.16 -15.70
CA ALA A 237 1.27 -18.55 -16.13
C ALA A 237 2.53 -18.76 -16.97
N ASN A 238 3.69 -18.88 -16.33
CA ASN A 238 5.00 -18.94 -16.96
C ASN A 238 5.82 -20.12 -16.42
N PRO A 239 6.33 -21.04 -17.29
CA PRO A 239 7.11 -22.20 -16.84
C PRO A 239 8.38 -21.84 -16.05
N ALA A 240 9.02 -20.69 -16.35
CA ALA A 240 10.17 -20.23 -15.60
C ALA A 240 9.80 -19.79 -14.18
N LEU A 241 8.60 -19.23 -13.98
CA LEU A 241 8.08 -18.90 -12.65
C LEU A 241 7.80 -20.17 -11.84
N TYR A 242 7.13 -21.16 -12.44
CA TYR A 242 6.88 -22.44 -11.76
C TYR A 242 8.19 -23.09 -11.27
N ARG A 243 9.21 -23.16 -12.14
CA ARG A 243 10.51 -23.71 -11.77
C ARG A 243 11.19 -22.93 -10.64
N LEU A 244 11.10 -21.61 -10.64
CA LEU A 244 11.64 -20.80 -9.55
C LEU A 244 10.93 -21.11 -8.24
N LEU A 245 9.60 -21.11 -8.22
CA LEU A 245 8.80 -21.38 -7.03
C LEU A 245 9.08 -22.79 -6.47
N GLU A 246 9.15 -23.79 -7.36
CA GLU A 246 9.50 -25.17 -7.00
C GLU A 246 10.91 -25.26 -6.40
N LYS A 247 11.89 -24.58 -7.00
CA LYS A 247 13.28 -24.54 -6.51
C LYS A 247 13.40 -23.89 -5.14
N GLU A 248 12.63 -22.83 -4.89
CA GLU A 248 12.65 -22.07 -3.63
C GLU A 248 11.66 -22.64 -2.58
N GLY A 249 11.05 -23.80 -2.84
CA GLY A 249 10.16 -24.49 -1.90
C GLY A 249 8.78 -23.83 -1.71
N TYR A 250 8.33 -23.03 -2.66
CA TYR A 250 7.01 -22.40 -2.59
C TYR A 250 5.91 -23.32 -3.13
N GLY A 251 4.84 -23.49 -2.36
CA GLY A 251 3.55 -23.94 -2.89
C GLY A 251 2.94 -22.85 -3.76
N PHE A 252 2.24 -23.20 -4.85
CA PHE A 252 1.62 -22.17 -5.67
C PHE A 252 0.26 -22.59 -6.23
N ALA A 253 -0.55 -21.58 -6.55
CA ALA A 253 -1.79 -21.70 -7.31
C ALA A 253 -1.85 -20.52 -8.31
N ILE A 254 -1.75 -20.82 -9.59
CA ILE A 254 -1.69 -19.81 -10.65
C ILE A 254 -2.75 -20.17 -11.71
N ARG A 255 -3.62 -19.20 -12.05
CA ARG A 255 -4.60 -19.40 -13.10
C ARG A 255 -3.90 -19.60 -14.44
N ILE A 256 -4.43 -20.49 -15.29
CA ILE A 256 -4.02 -20.62 -16.68
C ILE A 256 -5.21 -20.33 -17.60
N LYS A 257 -4.91 -19.82 -18.81
CA LYS A 257 -5.95 -19.59 -19.81
C LYS A 257 -6.46 -20.93 -20.34
N SER A 258 -7.76 -20.99 -20.61
CA SER A 258 -8.36 -22.14 -21.27
C SER A 258 -7.79 -22.40 -22.65
N ASN A 259 -7.76 -23.66 -23.04
CA ASN A 259 -7.45 -24.11 -24.40
C ASN A 259 -8.15 -25.46 -24.65
N ALA A 260 -8.23 -25.86 -25.91
CA ALA A 260 -8.95 -27.06 -26.35
C ALA A 260 -8.53 -28.36 -25.63
N VAL A 261 -7.24 -28.47 -25.22
CA VAL A 261 -6.78 -29.67 -24.49
C VAL A 261 -7.32 -29.66 -23.07
N LEU A 262 -7.28 -28.53 -22.36
CA LEU A 262 -7.82 -28.38 -21.00
C LEU A 262 -9.35 -28.55 -21.00
N GLU A 263 -10.04 -28.06 -22.01
CA GLU A 263 -11.49 -28.19 -22.15
C GLU A 263 -11.91 -29.64 -22.38
N ARG A 264 -11.14 -30.40 -23.15
CA ARG A 264 -11.37 -31.82 -23.38
C ARG A 264 -11.29 -32.64 -22.07
N GLU A 265 -10.34 -32.31 -21.19
CA GLU A 265 -10.20 -33.01 -19.90
C GLU A 265 -11.44 -32.89 -18.99
N ILE A 266 -12.24 -31.85 -19.20
CA ILE A 266 -13.44 -31.58 -18.38
C ILE A 266 -14.74 -31.72 -19.16
N GLU A 267 -14.72 -32.23 -20.40
CA GLU A 267 -15.90 -32.34 -21.27
C GLU A 267 -17.07 -33.04 -20.58
N HIS A 268 -16.77 -34.07 -19.80
CA HIS A 268 -17.77 -34.81 -19.03
C HIS A 268 -18.50 -33.99 -17.95
N LEU A 269 -17.92 -32.83 -17.53
CA LEU A 269 -18.51 -31.92 -16.55
C LEU A 269 -19.20 -30.71 -17.21
N THR A 270 -19.02 -30.54 -18.51
CA THR A 270 -19.59 -29.41 -19.26
C THR A 270 -20.94 -29.75 -19.91
N ARG A 271 -21.46 -30.94 -19.69
CA ARG A 271 -22.82 -31.35 -20.09
C ARG A 271 -23.81 -30.94 -18.98
N PRO A 272 -25.01 -30.42 -19.34
CA PRO A 272 -26.01 -30.05 -18.37
C PRO A 272 -26.41 -31.27 -17.49
N VAL A 273 -26.34 -31.12 -16.17
CA VAL A 273 -26.65 -32.18 -15.23
C VAL A 273 -27.96 -31.87 -14.51
N GLY A 274 -29.07 -32.48 -14.98
CA GLY A 274 -30.37 -32.48 -14.33
C GLY A 274 -31.10 -31.09 -14.35
N ARG A 275 -32.14 -30.96 -13.52
CA ARG A 275 -32.97 -29.75 -13.47
C ARG A 275 -32.18 -28.51 -13.05
N PRO A 276 -32.49 -27.33 -13.62
CA PRO A 276 -31.93 -26.05 -13.17
C PRO A 276 -32.14 -25.88 -11.66
N SER A 277 -31.07 -25.43 -10.98
CA SER A 277 -31.11 -25.14 -9.54
C SER A 277 -30.87 -23.64 -9.34
N HIS A 278 -31.58 -23.00 -8.40
CA HIS A 278 -31.35 -21.60 -8.01
C HIS A 278 -29.96 -21.39 -7.42
N LYS A 279 -29.32 -22.46 -6.91
CA LYS A 279 -27.94 -22.42 -6.42
C LYS A 279 -26.97 -22.92 -7.49
N PRO A 280 -25.81 -22.29 -7.69
CA PRO A 280 -24.81 -22.80 -8.63
C PRO A 280 -24.37 -24.21 -8.27
N LYS A 281 -24.30 -25.11 -9.26
CA LYS A 281 -23.69 -26.44 -9.12
C LYS A 281 -22.21 -26.30 -9.46
N VAL A 282 -21.33 -26.69 -8.53
CA VAL A 282 -19.87 -26.53 -8.67
C VAL A 282 -19.19 -27.87 -8.65
N PHE A 283 -18.45 -28.19 -9.70
CA PHE A 283 -17.65 -29.38 -9.85
C PHE A 283 -16.17 -29.05 -9.84
N TYR A 284 -15.36 -29.97 -9.35
CA TYR A 284 -13.90 -29.84 -9.32
C TYR A 284 -13.30 -31.10 -9.95
N HIS A 285 -12.35 -30.92 -10.86
CA HIS A 285 -11.59 -31.99 -11.45
C HIS A 285 -10.09 -31.74 -11.35
N SER A 286 -9.30 -32.78 -11.19
CA SER A 286 -7.84 -32.66 -11.04
C SER A 286 -7.16 -33.68 -11.94
N PHE A 287 -6.25 -33.18 -12.76
CA PHE A 287 -5.52 -34.01 -13.74
C PHE A 287 -4.08 -33.49 -13.92
N GLN A 288 -3.25 -34.30 -14.59
CA GLN A 288 -1.91 -33.90 -14.98
C GLN A 288 -1.95 -33.30 -16.38
N TYR A 289 -1.35 -32.15 -16.55
CA TYR A 289 -1.29 -31.44 -17.81
C TYR A 289 0.13 -30.99 -18.11
N GLN A 290 0.53 -31.11 -19.36
CA GLN A 290 1.81 -30.63 -19.88
C GLN A 290 1.57 -29.83 -21.15
N ALA A 291 1.77 -28.50 -21.09
CA ALA A 291 1.79 -27.67 -22.29
C ALA A 291 3.08 -27.92 -23.07
N LYS A 292 3.08 -27.67 -24.39
CA LYS A 292 4.25 -27.86 -25.27
C LYS A 292 5.50 -27.13 -24.76
N SER A 293 5.35 -25.99 -24.09
CA SER A 293 6.43 -25.19 -23.51
C SER A 293 6.91 -25.64 -22.14
N TRP A 294 6.29 -26.65 -21.53
CA TRP A 294 6.63 -27.13 -20.21
C TRP A 294 7.57 -28.34 -20.27
N GLN A 295 8.60 -28.34 -19.46
CA GLN A 295 9.54 -29.48 -19.38
C GLN A 295 8.97 -30.71 -18.70
N ARG A 296 7.93 -30.53 -17.84
CA ARG A 296 7.26 -31.61 -17.12
C ARG A 296 5.79 -31.32 -16.95
N ALA A 297 5.00 -32.37 -16.78
CA ALA A 297 3.60 -32.28 -16.42
C ALA A 297 3.46 -31.64 -15.02
N ARG A 298 2.35 -30.94 -14.81
CA ARG A 298 1.95 -30.39 -13.50
C ARG A 298 0.47 -30.61 -13.25
N ARG A 299 0.14 -30.73 -12.00
CA ARG A 299 -1.25 -30.80 -11.58
C ARG A 299 -2.01 -29.56 -12.00
N VAL A 300 -3.15 -29.74 -12.66
CA VAL A 300 -4.15 -28.72 -12.95
C VAL A 300 -5.44 -29.07 -12.24
N VAL A 301 -6.03 -28.08 -11.58
CA VAL A 301 -7.35 -28.16 -10.99
C VAL A 301 -8.31 -27.33 -11.82
N ALA A 302 -9.35 -27.96 -12.34
CA ALA A 302 -10.47 -27.31 -13.00
C ALA A 302 -11.61 -27.06 -12.01
N LYS A 303 -12.25 -25.90 -12.13
CA LYS A 303 -13.52 -25.57 -11.49
C LYS A 303 -14.53 -25.31 -12.58
N VAL A 304 -15.67 -26.02 -12.52
CA VAL A 304 -16.80 -25.89 -13.46
C VAL A 304 -18.02 -25.46 -12.66
N GLU A 305 -18.60 -24.31 -13.01
CA GLU A 305 -19.74 -23.73 -12.30
C GLU A 305 -20.93 -23.58 -13.23
N TRP A 306 -22.02 -24.22 -12.91
CA TRP A 306 -23.29 -24.06 -13.59
C TRP A 306 -24.18 -23.10 -12.82
N HIS A 307 -24.52 -21.99 -13.44
CA HIS A 307 -25.45 -21.01 -12.89
C HIS A 307 -26.83 -21.13 -13.54
N ALA A 308 -27.89 -20.84 -12.78
CA ALA A 308 -29.26 -20.83 -13.30
C ALA A 308 -29.38 -19.85 -14.48
N GLY A 309 -29.96 -20.34 -15.61
CA GLY A 309 -30.17 -19.51 -16.79
C GLY A 309 -28.94 -19.33 -17.71
N GLU A 310 -27.77 -19.85 -17.37
CA GLU A 310 -26.60 -19.86 -18.28
C GLU A 310 -26.60 -21.12 -19.16
N LEU A 311 -26.38 -20.97 -20.47
CA LEU A 311 -26.29 -22.07 -21.42
C LEU A 311 -25.02 -22.89 -21.30
N PHE A 312 -23.92 -22.24 -20.84
CA PHE A 312 -22.60 -22.83 -20.68
C PHE A 312 -22.07 -22.63 -19.27
N PRO A 313 -21.30 -23.58 -18.74
CA PRO A 313 -20.70 -23.41 -17.42
C PRO A 313 -19.55 -22.42 -17.45
N ARG A 314 -19.32 -21.73 -16.36
CA ARG A 314 -18.12 -20.95 -16.13
C ARG A 314 -16.98 -21.89 -15.75
N VAL A 315 -15.88 -21.82 -16.46
CA VAL A 315 -14.74 -22.71 -16.27
C VAL A 315 -13.49 -21.93 -15.88
N GLY A 316 -12.73 -22.45 -14.94
CA GLY A 316 -11.43 -21.91 -14.55
C GLY A 316 -10.42 -23.01 -14.29
N PHE A 317 -9.18 -22.82 -14.75
CA PHE A 317 -8.08 -23.75 -14.57
C PHE A 317 -6.97 -23.15 -13.72
N ILE A 318 -6.45 -23.92 -12.77
CA ILE A 318 -5.38 -23.50 -11.85
C ILE A 318 -4.27 -24.55 -11.91
N VAL A 319 -3.07 -24.13 -12.32
CA VAL A 319 -1.87 -24.95 -12.19
C VAL A 319 -1.32 -24.83 -10.78
N THR A 320 -0.92 -25.96 -10.20
CA THR A 320 -0.48 -26.02 -8.81
C THR A 320 0.50 -27.16 -8.54
N ASN A 321 1.31 -27.02 -7.51
CA ASN A 321 2.10 -28.10 -6.91
C ASN A 321 1.56 -28.50 -5.52
N LEU A 322 0.43 -27.93 -5.09
CA LEU A 322 -0.19 -28.23 -3.81
C LEU A 322 -0.85 -29.62 -3.84
N THR A 323 -0.68 -30.39 -2.76
CA THR A 323 -1.30 -31.73 -2.59
C THR A 323 -2.73 -31.67 -2.04
N LYS A 324 -3.21 -30.49 -1.66
CA LYS A 324 -4.56 -30.25 -1.11
C LYS A 324 -5.67 -30.74 -2.05
N GLN A 325 -6.84 -31.08 -1.51
CA GLN A 325 -8.04 -31.39 -2.29
C GLN A 325 -8.38 -30.24 -3.26
N SER A 326 -8.92 -30.55 -4.43
CA SER A 326 -9.21 -29.59 -5.51
C SER A 326 -10.02 -28.38 -5.05
N ARG A 327 -11.07 -28.61 -4.24
CA ARG A 327 -11.87 -27.54 -3.63
C ARG A 327 -11.01 -26.57 -2.79
N ASN A 328 -10.07 -27.11 -2.02
CA ASN A 328 -9.20 -26.30 -1.15
C ASN A 328 -8.14 -25.53 -1.95
N VAL A 329 -7.64 -26.08 -3.08
CA VAL A 329 -6.77 -25.36 -4.03
C VAL A 329 -7.52 -24.16 -4.61
N VAL A 330 -8.76 -24.35 -5.05
CA VAL A 330 -9.59 -23.25 -5.58
C VAL A 330 -9.89 -22.21 -4.50
N LYS A 331 -10.23 -22.63 -3.27
CA LYS A 331 -10.45 -21.71 -2.14
C LYS A 331 -9.20 -20.89 -1.84
N PHE A 332 -8.04 -21.54 -1.82
CA PHE A 332 -6.74 -20.87 -1.63
C PHE A 332 -6.46 -19.85 -2.74
N TYR A 333 -6.66 -20.25 -4.00
CA TYR A 333 -6.48 -19.35 -5.15
C TYR A 333 -7.44 -18.13 -5.08
N ASN A 334 -8.69 -18.34 -4.72
CA ASN A 334 -9.69 -17.25 -4.65
C ASN A 334 -9.31 -16.15 -3.64
N GLY A 335 -8.52 -16.48 -2.62
CA GLY A 335 -7.97 -15.50 -1.70
C GLY A 335 -7.09 -14.42 -2.38
N ARG A 336 -6.64 -14.66 -3.64
CA ARG A 336 -5.93 -13.66 -4.45
C ARG A 336 -6.79 -12.41 -4.72
N GLY A 337 -8.12 -12.54 -4.77
CA GLY A 337 -9.01 -11.39 -5.00
C GLY A 337 -8.83 -10.25 -3.99
N THR A 338 -8.25 -10.51 -2.83
CA THR A 338 -7.90 -9.46 -1.87
C THR A 338 -6.80 -8.52 -2.37
N ALA A 339 -5.89 -8.98 -3.23
CA ALA A 339 -4.85 -8.12 -3.81
C ALA A 339 -5.44 -7.00 -4.69
N GLU A 340 -6.51 -7.31 -5.42
CA GLU A 340 -7.25 -6.30 -6.20
C GLU A 340 -7.86 -5.22 -5.29
N GLN A 341 -8.35 -5.63 -4.11
CA GLN A 341 -8.87 -4.70 -3.11
C GLN A 341 -7.75 -3.81 -2.54
N TRP A 342 -6.60 -4.36 -2.23
CA TRP A 342 -5.44 -3.60 -1.74
C TRP A 342 -4.94 -2.60 -2.78
N ILE A 343 -4.94 -2.98 -4.07
CA ILE A 343 -4.62 -2.07 -5.16
C ILE A 343 -5.63 -0.92 -5.23
N LYS A 344 -6.92 -1.19 -5.07
CA LYS A 344 -7.97 -0.14 -5.02
C LYS A 344 -7.77 0.78 -3.82
N GLU A 345 -7.42 0.24 -2.65
CA GLU A 345 -7.10 1.05 -1.47
C GLU A 345 -5.90 1.98 -1.71
N GLY A 346 -4.83 1.48 -2.31
CA GLY A 346 -3.69 2.33 -2.65
C GLY A 346 -4.01 3.43 -3.64
N LYS A 347 -4.86 3.15 -4.64
CA LYS A 347 -5.35 4.17 -5.59
C LYS A 347 -6.19 5.25 -4.91
N ASN A 348 -7.08 4.86 -4.01
CA ASN A 348 -8.09 5.75 -3.46
C ASN A 348 -7.62 6.47 -2.18
N ALA A 349 -6.93 5.75 -1.28
CA ALA A 349 -6.51 6.31 0.00
C ALA A 349 -5.25 7.16 -0.12
N VAL A 350 -4.18 6.61 -0.67
CA VAL A 350 -2.90 7.32 -0.80
C VAL A 350 -2.63 7.88 -2.20
N LYS A 351 -3.49 7.55 -3.18
CA LYS A 351 -3.46 8.08 -4.55
C LYS A 351 -2.17 7.76 -5.31
N TRP A 352 -1.60 6.59 -5.13
CA TRP A 352 -0.31 6.20 -5.72
C TRP A 352 -0.24 6.17 -7.25
N THR A 353 -1.36 6.39 -7.93
CA THR A 353 -1.41 6.59 -9.38
C THR A 353 -1.03 8.00 -9.83
N LYS A 354 -0.91 8.95 -8.90
CA LYS A 354 -0.54 10.34 -9.17
C LYS A 354 0.98 10.49 -9.32
N LEU A 355 1.46 10.07 -10.47
CA LEU A 355 2.88 10.08 -10.85
C LEU A 355 3.08 11.18 -11.89
N SER A 356 3.33 12.41 -11.43
CA SER A 356 3.32 13.64 -12.23
C SER A 356 4.72 14.20 -12.54
N CYS A 357 5.80 13.50 -12.16
CA CYS A 357 7.16 13.92 -12.51
C CYS A 357 7.46 13.70 -13.99
N GLN A 358 8.39 14.50 -14.54
CA GLN A 358 8.82 14.38 -15.92
C GLN A 358 9.66 13.11 -16.15
N THR A 359 10.62 12.82 -15.25
CA THR A 359 11.51 11.67 -15.42
C THR A 359 10.94 10.37 -14.86
N PHE A 360 11.33 9.26 -15.44
CA PHE A 360 10.88 7.93 -15.00
C PHE A 360 11.39 7.59 -13.58
N LYS A 361 12.64 7.95 -13.27
CA LYS A 361 13.25 7.69 -11.96
C LYS A 361 12.54 8.44 -10.83
N ASP A 362 12.11 9.69 -11.08
CA ASP A 362 11.43 10.51 -10.09
C ASP A 362 10.01 9.97 -9.83
N ASN A 363 9.32 9.48 -10.87
CA ASN A 363 8.05 8.78 -10.70
C ASN A 363 8.21 7.44 -9.97
N GLN A 364 9.34 6.73 -10.17
CA GLN A 364 9.66 5.53 -9.37
C GLN A 364 9.88 5.91 -7.90
N THR A 365 10.57 7.01 -7.60
CA THR A 365 10.76 7.54 -6.24
C THR A 365 9.42 7.88 -5.59
N ARG A 366 8.57 8.63 -6.29
CA ARG A 366 7.21 8.97 -5.80
C ARG A 366 6.37 7.72 -5.53
N LEU A 367 6.43 6.72 -6.42
CA LEU A 367 5.73 5.46 -6.19
C LEU A 367 6.18 4.81 -4.87
N GLN A 368 7.49 4.80 -4.57
CA GLN A 368 7.98 4.22 -3.32
C GLN A 368 7.51 5.00 -2.08
N LEU A 369 7.46 6.32 -2.13
CA LEU A 369 6.94 7.14 -1.04
C LEU A 369 5.45 6.87 -0.79
N PHE A 370 4.66 6.67 -1.86
CA PHE A 370 3.26 6.20 -1.73
C PHE A 370 3.17 4.80 -1.12
N VAL A 371 4.09 3.89 -1.49
CA VAL A 371 4.16 2.53 -0.91
C VAL A 371 4.41 2.59 0.60
N LEU A 372 5.32 3.44 1.05
CA LEU A 372 5.59 3.63 2.48
C LEU A 372 4.39 4.21 3.22
N ALA A 373 3.72 5.21 2.65
CA ALA A 373 2.50 5.78 3.21
C ALA A 373 1.37 4.73 3.30
N TYR A 374 1.20 3.91 2.25
CA TYR A 374 0.26 2.80 2.24
C TYR A 374 0.55 1.80 3.36
N ASN A 375 1.81 1.37 3.49
CA ASN A 375 2.21 0.39 4.50
C ASN A 375 2.06 0.95 5.92
N LEU A 376 2.42 2.20 6.17
CA LEU A 376 2.20 2.84 7.47
C LEU A 376 0.70 2.83 7.85
N GLY A 377 -0.18 3.14 6.89
CA GLY A 377 -1.63 3.03 7.06
C GLY A 377 -2.08 1.60 7.37
N ASN A 378 -1.54 0.62 6.65
CA ASN A 378 -1.86 -0.80 6.85
C ASN A 378 -1.33 -1.33 8.19
N PHE A 379 -0.15 -0.89 8.63
CA PHE A 379 0.42 -1.28 9.93
C PHE A 379 -0.43 -0.78 11.09
N LEU A 380 -0.93 0.46 11.04
CA LEU A 380 -1.87 0.94 12.05
C LEU A 380 -3.12 0.04 12.11
N ARG A 381 -3.70 -0.30 10.95
CA ARG A 381 -4.86 -1.19 10.84
C ARG A 381 -4.62 -2.55 11.51
N ARG A 382 -3.45 -3.15 11.25
CA ARG A 382 -3.10 -4.48 11.74
C ARG A 382 -2.73 -4.51 13.21
N LEU A 383 -1.91 -3.56 13.65
CA LEU A 383 -1.24 -3.60 14.95
C LEU A 383 -2.02 -2.86 16.03
N ALA A 384 -2.63 -1.73 15.68
CA ALA A 384 -3.16 -0.79 16.65
C ALA A 384 -4.69 -0.68 16.66
N LEU A 385 -5.41 -1.06 15.59
CA LEU A 385 -6.86 -0.96 15.61
C LEU A 385 -7.52 -2.03 16.49
N PRO A 386 -8.50 -1.64 17.32
CA PRO A 386 -9.40 -2.59 17.98
C PRO A 386 -10.20 -3.42 17.01
N LYS A 387 -10.51 -4.70 17.38
CA LYS A 387 -11.25 -5.65 16.53
C LYS A 387 -12.49 -5.09 15.82
N PRO A 388 -13.37 -4.30 16.47
CA PRO A 388 -14.58 -3.78 15.80
C PRO A 388 -14.33 -2.89 14.61
N VAL A 389 -13.16 -2.27 14.52
CA VAL A 389 -12.79 -1.30 13.46
C VAL A 389 -11.61 -1.76 12.58
N GLN A 390 -11.05 -2.93 12.81
CA GLN A 390 -9.95 -3.49 11.99
C GLN A 390 -10.31 -3.68 10.51
N HIS A 391 -11.61 -3.80 10.20
CA HIS A 391 -12.11 -3.95 8.84
C HIS A 391 -12.16 -2.63 8.05
N TRP A 392 -11.88 -1.49 8.68
CA TRP A 392 -11.90 -0.20 8.00
C TRP A 392 -10.90 -0.17 6.84
N SER A 393 -11.35 0.34 5.69
CA SER A 393 -10.47 0.59 4.56
C SER A 393 -9.50 1.73 4.87
N LEU A 394 -8.38 1.80 4.14
CA LEU A 394 -7.43 2.91 4.30
C LEU A 394 -8.07 4.27 4.00
N THR A 395 -9.06 4.33 3.11
CA THR A 395 -9.85 5.55 2.88
C THR A 395 -10.63 5.95 4.13
N THR A 396 -11.32 4.98 4.75
CA THR A 396 -12.05 5.22 6.00
C THR A 396 -11.10 5.63 7.14
N LEU A 397 -9.90 5.02 7.21
CA LEU A 397 -8.88 5.41 8.19
C LEU A 397 -8.43 6.85 7.98
N ARG A 398 -8.16 7.24 6.72
CA ARG A 398 -7.81 8.62 6.42
C ARG A 398 -8.90 9.59 6.86
N GLU A 399 -10.14 9.32 6.50
CA GLU A 399 -11.27 10.21 6.79
C GLU A 399 -11.61 10.29 8.29
N LYS A 400 -11.48 9.19 9.02
CA LYS A 400 -11.88 9.12 10.43
C LYS A 400 -10.73 9.28 11.42
N LEU A 401 -9.52 8.78 11.10
CA LEU A 401 -8.39 8.76 12.02
C LEU A 401 -7.26 9.72 11.64
N VAL A 402 -7.13 10.14 10.39
CA VAL A 402 -6.15 11.16 9.99
C VAL A 402 -6.78 12.54 10.02
N LYS A 403 -7.93 12.69 9.32
CA LYS A 403 -8.64 13.97 9.17
C LYS A 403 -9.45 14.30 10.42
N ILE A 404 -8.76 14.60 11.51
CA ILE A 404 -9.34 15.05 12.77
C ILE A 404 -8.99 16.52 12.96
N GLY A 405 -10.03 17.36 13.05
CA GLY A 405 -9.87 18.79 13.38
C GLY A 405 -9.35 18.95 14.80
N ALA A 406 -8.40 19.86 14.99
CA ALA A 406 -7.96 20.25 16.32
C ALA A 406 -7.60 21.74 16.38
N GLU A 407 -7.92 22.37 17.50
CA GLU A 407 -7.34 23.64 17.90
C GLU A 407 -6.05 23.39 18.66
N VAL A 408 -5.01 24.18 18.38
CA VAL A 408 -3.70 23.99 18.99
C VAL A 408 -3.34 25.17 19.86
N THR A 409 -3.20 24.90 21.16
CA THR A 409 -2.76 25.88 22.15
C THR A 409 -1.35 25.55 22.64
N ARG A 410 -0.53 26.58 22.80
CA ARG A 410 0.84 26.43 23.29
C ARG A 410 0.97 27.03 24.67
N HIS A 411 1.44 26.23 25.60
CA HIS A 411 1.84 26.64 26.94
C HIS A 411 3.36 26.60 27.06
N SER A 412 3.91 27.19 28.09
CA SER A 412 5.36 27.21 28.31
C SER A 412 5.99 25.81 28.40
N LYS A 413 5.23 24.81 28.89
CA LYS A 413 5.72 23.45 29.13
C LYS A 413 5.20 22.39 28.16
N TYR A 414 4.12 22.64 27.41
CA TYR A 414 3.50 21.67 26.53
C TYR A 414 2.69 22.33 25.41
N VAL A 415 2.40 21.54 24.39
CA VAL A 415 1.48 21.91 23.31
C VAL A 415 0.26 21.02 23.41
N ALA A 416 -0.93 21.59 23.47
CA ALA A 416 -2.18 20.85 23.54
C ALA A 416 -2.90 20.88 22.20
N PHE A 417 -3.25 19.72 21.68
CA PHE A 417 -4.14 19.54 20.55
C PHE A 417 -5.55 19.20 21.09
N GLN A 418 -6.47 20.13 20.99
CA GLN A 418 -7.86 19.94 21.39
C GLN A 418 -8.61 19.30 20.23
N LEU A 419 -8.70 17.98 20.23
CA LEU A 419 -9.27 17.17 19.15
C LEU A 419 -10.80 17.27 19.12
N ALA A 420 -11.38 17.41 17.92
CA ALA A 420 -12.81 17.35 17.71
C ALA A 420 -13.32 15.90 17.80
N GLU A 421 -14.24 15.61 18.67
CA GLU A 421 -14.82 14.26 18.86
C GLU A 421 -15.90 13.88 17.83
N VAL A 422 -16.02 14.63 16.73
CA VAL A 422 -17.06 14.42 15.72
C VAL A 422 -16.87 13.14 14.91
N ALA A 423 -15.62 12.79 14.60
CA ALA A 423 -15.30 11.65 13.75
C ALA A 423 -14.89 10.40 14.53
N VAL A 424 -14.22 10.56 15.68
CA VAL A 424 -13.66 9.46 16.46
C VAL A 424 -13.86 9.74 17.96
N PRO A 425 -14.54 8.82 18.69
CA PRO A 425 -14.68 8.96 20.13
C PRO A 425 -13.32 8.87 20.84
N ARG A 426 -13.12 9.67 21.87
CA ARG A 426 -11.91 9.66 22.72
C ARG A 426 -11.49 8.23 23.12
N ARG A 427 -12.45 7.36 23.47
CA ARG A 427 -12.18 5.96 23.87
C ARG A 427 -11.49 5.16 22.77
N LEU A 428 -11.88 5.36 21.52
CA LEU A 428 -11.25 4.65 20.40
C LEU A 428 -9.84 5.14 20.17
N PHE A 429 -9.62 6.46 20.19
CA PHE A 429 -8.30 7.03 19.98
C PHE A 429 -7.33 6.64 21.10
N ALA A 430 -7.78 6.69 22.37
CA ALA A 430 -7.01 6.20 23.52
C ALA A 430 -6.63 4.72 23.38
N ALA A 431 -7.58 3.86 22.98
CA ALA A 431 -7.32 2.43 22.78
C ALA A 431 -6.31 2.16 21.65
N ILE A 432 -6.23 3.03 20.64
CA ILE A 432 -5.21 2.96 19.58
C ILE A 432 -3.83 3.31 20.16
N LEU A 433 -3.72 4.42 20.89
CA LEU A 433 -2.46 4.83 21.52
C LEU A 433 -1.94 3.80 22.52
N ASP A 434 -2.81 3.23 23.36
CA ASP A 434 -2.44 2.16 24.30
C ASP A 434 -1.89 0.91 23.59
N ARG A 435 -2.42 0.58 22.41
CA ARG A 435 -1.92 -0.54 21.61
C ARG A 435 -0.56 -0.22 20.98
N ILE A 436 -0.37 1.00 20.51
CA ILE A 436 0.92 1.46 19.96
C ILE A 436 1.98 1.45 21.06
N ALA A 437 1.67 1.96 22.26
CA ALA A 437 2.60 1.96 23.40
C ALA A 437 3.13 0.56 23.75
N ARG A 438 2.30 -0.48 23.59
CA ARG A 438 2.73 -1.88 23.79
C ARG A 438 3.70 -2.39 22.73
N LEU A 439 3.72 -1.80 21.55
CA LEU A 439 4.68 -2.15 20.47
C LEU A 439 6.08 -1.60 20.76
N ALA A 440 6.20 -0.51 21.54
CA ALA A 440 7.48 0.05 21.93
C ALA A 440 8.26 -0.87 22.90
N ILE A 441 7.59 -1.82 23.53
CA ILE A 441 8.21 -2.84 24.38
C ILE A 441 8.76 -3.95 23.48
N PRO A 442 10.08 -4.24 23.50
CA PRO A 442 10.62 -5.33 22.69
C PRO A 442 9.89 -6.65 23.02
N PRO A 443 9.55 -7.47 21.99
CA PRO A 443 9.00 -8.78 22.26
C PRO A 443 9.97 -9.60 23.11
N PRO A 444 9.49 -10.48 24.02
CA PRO A 444 10.35 -11.34 24.80
C PRO A 444 11.23 -12.15 23.87
N VAL A 445 12.52 -12.19 24.16
CA VAL A 445 13.48 -13.04 23.45
C VAL A 445 13.03 -14.48 23.73
N VAL A 446 12.56 -15.18 22.73
CA VAL A 446 12.30 -16.62 22.81
C VAL A 446 13.67 -17.28 22.66
N GLU A 447 14.25 -17.77 23.79
CA GLU A 447 15.45 -18.61 23.80
C GLU A 447 15.20 -19.95 23.09
#